data_4944a11b32cab34b91c8cfc0648730b3
#
_entry.id   4944a11b32cab34b91c8cfc0648730b3
#
_cell.length_a   1.000
_cell.length_b   1.000
_cell.length_c   1.000
_cell.angle_alpha   90.00
_cell.angle_beta   90.00
_cell.angle_gamma   90.00
#
_symmetry.space_group_name_H-M   'P 1'
#
loop_
_entity.id
_entity.type
_entity.pdbx_description
1 polymer ?
#
loop_
_entity_poly.entity_id
_entity_poly.type
_entity_poly.pdbx_seq_one_letter_code
_entity_poly.pdbx_strand_id
1 'polypeptide(L)'
;MPKLRSPHADLTAAAEMLRASSDYRVLHRLPRPYDDLPDELPDGARRVAIVDVETTGLDPQVDKIIELAVMHVALTADGTVLGHSRPVSWREDPGEPLSPEITRLTGLTDKDVAGQHIDDRAVRAILSRCDLVIAHNAAFDIRFVDKRLPQTVCLPWACNLAEIDWAGMGYPCRKLEHLLLEHGAFFEAHRAEGDVWALFQLLQSKVRARGDNAPSASPGTYFGALLRNSDAGCVRIRAHGLPFDDKDWVKARGYTWDAMKRVWWRDVPMADYAAEKTAFRDAGHPEPAATALNANQRYRH
;
A
#
# COMPACT_ATOMS: atom_id res chain seq x y z
N MET A 1 13.41 51.82 -2.82
CA MET A 1 14.10 50.57 -3.20
C MET A 1 13.07 49.47 -3.34
N PRO A 2 12.96 48.79 -4.50
CA PRO A 2 12.04 47.66 -4.61
C PRO A 2 12.51 46.54 -3.67
N LYS A 3 11.58 46.04 -2.79
CA LYS A 3 11.83 44.87 -1.97
C LYS A 3 12.14 43.72 -2.90
N LEU A 4 13.36 43.16 -2.80
CA LEU A 4 13.70 41.86 -3.41
C LEU A 4 12.65 40.85 -2.99
N ARG A 5 11.85 40.31 -3.93
CA ARG A 5 10.95 39.21 -3.69
C ARG A 5 11.80 37.99 -3.29
N SER A 6 11.32 37.23 -2.29
CA SER A 6 11.98 35.99 -1.93
C SER A 6 11.97 35.05 -3.15
N PRO A 7 13.09 34.36 -3.47
CA PRO A 7 13.13 33.38 -4.56
C PRO A 7 12.02 32.33 -4.48
N HIS A 8 11.57 32.03 -3.29
CA HIS A 8 10.46 31.10 -3.03
C HIS A 8 9.11 31.64 -3.49
N ALA A 9 8.85 32.96 -3.33
CA ALA A 9 7.61 33.59 -3.80
C ALA A 9 7.54 33.60 -5.33
N ASP A 10 8.69 33.79 -6.02
CA ASP A 10 8.76 33.78 -7.47
C ASP A 10 8.54 32.39 -8.06
N LEU A 11 9.02 31.30 -7.39
CA LEU A 11 8.79 29.91 -7.82
C LEU A 11 7.32 29.50 -7.63
N THR A 12 6.67 29.94 -6.56
CA THR A 12 5.24 29.67 -6.35
C THR A 12 4.38 30.32 -7.42
N ALA A 13 4.64 31.60 -7.74
CA ALA A 13 3.92 32.32 -8.79
C ALA A 13 4.16 31.67 -10.17
N ALA A 14 5.37 31.25 -10.48
CA ALA A 14 5.68 30.54 -11.72
C ALA A 14 4.94 29.19 -11.80
N ALA A 15 4.89 28.43 -10.73
CA ALA A 15 4.15 27.18 -10.67
C ALA A 15 2.64 27.38 -10.87
N GLU A 16 2.06 28.45 -10.32
CA GLU A 16 0.66 28.81 -10.53
C GLU A 16 0.36 29.19 -11.98
N MET A 17 1.24 29.96 -12.62
CA MET A 17 1.13 30.31 -14.05
C MET A 17 1.16 29.04 -14.92
N LEU A 18 2.08 28.11 -14.66
CA LEU A 18 2.19 26.84 -15.40
C LEU A 18 0.97 25.96 -15.19
N ARG A 19 0.40 25.91 -13.99
CA ARG A 19 -0.83 25.14 -13.71
C ARG A 19 -2.06 25.69 -14.44
N ALA A 20 -2.09 26.99 -14.74
CA ALA A 20 -3.18 27.60 -15.49
C ALA A 20 -3.17 27.22 -16.97
N SER A 21 -2.06 26.68 -17.50
CA SER A 21 -1.92 26.23 -18.88
C SER A 21 -2.21 24.72 -19.01
N SER A 22 -2.91 24.31 -20.06
CA SER A 22 -3.12 22.91 -20.43
C SER A 22 -1.85 22.20 -20.91
N ASP A 23 -0.81 22.97 -21.30
CA ASP A 23 0.42 22.43 -21.89
C ASP A 23 1.43 21.96 -20.85
N TYR A 24 1.17 22.25 -19.56
CA TYR A 24 2.09 21.95 -18.47
C TYR A 24 1.42 21.15 -17.35
N ARG A 25 2.21 20.29 -16.74
CA ARG A 25 1.85 19.59 -15.50
C ARG A 25 2.91 19.87 -14.45
N VAL A 26 2.51 20.54 -13.36
CA VAL A 26 3.43 20.89 -12.27
C VAL A 26 3.34 19.83 -11.18
N LEU A 27 4.47 19.22 -10.86
CA LEU A 27 4.62 18.24 -9.79
C LEU A 27 5.37 18.87 -8.61
N HIS A 28 5.00 18.50 -7.40
CA HIS A 28 5.65 18.93 -6.18
C HIS A 28 6.44 17.76 -5.58
N ARG A 29 7.67 18.03 -5.15
CA ARG A 29 8.37 17.08 -4.29
C ARG A 29 7.56 16.91 -3.00
N LEU A 30 7.40 15.67 -2.52
CA LEU A 30 6.80 15.44 -1.22
C LEU A 30 7.53 16.21 -0.13
N PRO A 31 6.81 16.74 0.87
CA PRO A 31 7.43 17.41 2.01
C PRO A 31 8.35 16.44 2.76
N ARG A 32 9.32 16.98 3.49
CA ARG A 32 10.15 16.16 4.39
C ARG A 32 9.28 15.56 5.50
N PRO A 33 9.53 14.30 5.88
CA PRO A 33 8.83 13.69 7.01
C PRO A 33 9.02 14.49 8.30
N TYR A 34 7.97 14.57 9.10
CA TYR A 34 7.96 15.22 10.41
C TYR A 34 7.05 14.45 11.36
N ASP A 35 7.15 14.72 12.66
CA ASP A 35 6.28 14.17 13.69
C ASP A 35 5.15 15.16 13.96
N ASP A 36 3.92 14.65 13.99
CA ASP A 36 2.70 15.39 14.30
C ASP A 36 1.70 14.46 15.04
N LEU A 37 2.21 13.60 15.91
CA LEU A 37 1.38 12.69 16.68
C LEU A 37 1.02 13.37 18.02
N PRO A 38 -0.28 13.56 18.32
CA PRO A 38 -0.68 14.15 19.58
C PRO A 38 -0.39 13.20 20.75
N ASP A 39 -0.14 13.77 21.93
CA ASP A 39 0.12 13.00 23.16
C ASP A 39 -1.10 12.13 23.54
N GLU A 40 -2.31 12.66 23.34
CA GLU A 40 -3.57 11.98 23.60
C GLU A 40 -4.41 11.89 22.33
N LEU A 41 -4.99 10.72 22.10
CA LEU A 41 -5.92 10.48 21.00
C LEU A 41 -7.35 10.45 21.51
N PRO A 42 -8.31 10.98 20.74
CA PRO A 42 -9.73 10.91 21.12
C PRO A 42 -10.22 9.45 21.15
N ASP A 43 -11.27 9.22 21.93
CA ASP A 43 -11.92 7.91 21.97
C ASP A 43 -12.39 7.48 20.59
N GLY A 44 -12.17 6.20 20.26
CA GLY A 44 -12.50 5.64 18.95
C GLY A 44 -11.50 5.95 17.85
N ALA A 45 -10.37 6.63 18.15
CA ALA A 45 -9.29 6.78 17.18
C ALA A 45 -8.70 5.41 16.79
N ARG A 46 -8.43 5.25 15.49
CA ARG A 46 -7.81 4.05 14.92
C ARG A 46 -6.30 4.28 14.80
N ARG A 47 -5.53 3.32 15.23
CA ARG A 47 -4.07 3.34 15.11
C ARG A 47 -3.63 2.44 13.96
N VAL A 48 -2.93 3.01 13.01
CA VAL A 48 -2.48 2.32 11.81
C VAL A 48 -0.98 2.38 11.74
N ALA A 49 -0.33 1.27 11.36
CA ALA A 49 1.06 1.28 10.91
C ALA A 49 1.11 1.22 9.39
N ILE A 50 1.96 2.02 8.77
CA ILE A 50 2.37 1.85 7.38
C ILE A 50 3.72 1.17 7.38
N VAL A 51 3.88 0.10 6.61
CA VAL A 51 5.09 -0.73 6.56
C VAL A 51 5.54 -0.89 5.13
N ASP A 52 6.85 -0.92 4.95
CA ASP A 52 7.49 -1.28 3.69
C ASP A 52 8.81 -2.00 3.97
N VAL A 53 9.18 -2.97 3.13
CA VAL A 53 10.43 -3.71 3.27
C VAL A 53 11.19 -3.78 1.95
N GLU A 54 12.52 -3.56 2.02
CA GLU A 54 13.45 -3.92 0.96
C GLU A 54 14.12 -5.25 1.30
N THR A 55 14.35 -6.09 0.30
CA THR A 55 14.81 -7.47 0.50
C THR A 55 15.90 -7.86 -0.48
N THR A 56 16.61 -8.98 -0.22
CA THR A 56 17.60 -9.53 -1.16
C THR A 56 16.98 -10.19 -2.39
N GLY A 57 15.66 -10.43 -2.39
CA GLY A 57 14.91 -11.04 -3.48
C GLY A 57 13.43 -11.22 -3.13
N LEU A 58 12.72 -12.07 -3.86
CA LEU A 58 11.26 -12.15 -3.79
C LEU A 58 10.72 -13.33 -2.96
N ASP A 59 11.57 -14.30 -2.61
CA ASP A 59 11.17 -15.52 -1.90
C ASP A 59 11.53 -15.44 -0.42
N PRO A 60 10.55 -15.26 0.48
CA PRO A 60 10.83 -15.17 1.91
C PRO A 60 11.43 -16.44 2.51
N GLN A 61 11.46 -17.59 1.80
CA GLN A 61 12.10 -18.79 2.31
C GLN A 61 13.64 -18.67 2.28
N VAL A 62 14.19 -18.03 1.28
CA VAL A 62 15.64 -17.88 1.05
C VAL A 62 16.11 -16.44 1.23
N ASP A 63 15.29 -15.46 0.85
CA ASP A 63 15.64 -14.06 0.88
C ASP A 63 15.43 -13.42 2.27
N LYS A 64 16.10 -12.31 2.49
CA LYS A 64 16.18 -11.60 3.76
C LYS A 64 15.74 -10.15 3.61
N ILE A 65 15.18 -9.58 4.68
CA ILE A 65 14.96 -8.13 4.77
C ILE A 65 16.32 -7.44 4.90
N ILE A 66 16.53 -6.38 4.13
CA ILE A 66 17.72 -5.51 4.21
C ILE A 66 17.39 -4.10 4.65
N GLU A 67 16.15 -3.63 4.48
CA GLU A 67 15.61 -2.42 5.10
C GLU A 67 14.14 -2.69 5.48
N LEU A 68 13.72 -2.21 6.65
CA LEU A 68 12.34 -2.22 7.11
C LEU A 68 11.99 -0.85 7.63
N ALA A 69 10.95 -0.25 7.11
CA ALA A 69 10.43 1.02 7.57
C ALA A 69 9.02 0.88 8.14
N VAL A 70 8.75 1.65 9.18
CA VAL A 70 7.44 1.72 9.83
C VAL A 70 7.10 3.17 10.15
N MET A 71 5.85 3.54 9.94
CA MET A 71 5.28 4.82 10.32
C MET A 71 3.98 4.59 11.09
N HIS A 72 3.76 5.33 12.17
CA HIS A 72 2.53 5.28 12.93
C HIS A 72 1.60 6.43 12.52
N VAL A 73 0.32 6.13 12.32
CA VAL A 73 -0.72 7.10 11.94
C VAL A 73 -1.94 6.93 12.85
N ALA A 74 -2.43 8.02 13.39
CA ALA A 74 -3.70 8.07 14.12
C ALA A 74 -4.79 8.63 13.20
N LEU A 75 -5.91 7.93 13.13
CA LEU A 75 -7.04 8.25 12.25
C LEU A 75 -8.34 8.32 13.04
N THR A 76 -9.28 9.13 12.58
CA THR A 76 -10.68 8.98 12.95
C THR A 76 -11.26 7.70 12.33
N ALA A 77 -12.45 7.28 12.74
CA ALA A 77 -13.13 6.12 12.20
C ALA A 77 -13.40 6.22 10.67
N ASP A 78 -13.53 7.43 10.14
CA ASP A 78 -13.74 7.69 8.70
C ASP A 78 -12.43 7.84 7.91
N GLY A 79 -11.26 7.72 8.56
CA GLY A 79 -9.95 7.77 7.94
C GLY A 79 -9.37 9.17 7.77
N THR A 80 -9.88 10.16 8.50
CA THR A 80 -9.24 11.48 8.58
C THR A 80 -8.01 11.39 9.50
N VAL A 81 -6.89 11.96 9.09
CA VAL A 81 -5.63 11.94 9.87
C VAL A 81 -5.78 12.86 11.08
N LEU A 82 -5.56 12.32 12.28
CA LEU A 82 -5.48 13.04 13.55
C LEU A 82 -4.03 13.41 13.90
N GLY A 83 -3.07 12.61 13.39
CA GLY A 83 -1.66 12.84 13.58
C GLY A 83 -0.84 11.63 13.13
N HIS A 84 0.47 11.80 13.08
CA HIS A 84 1.38 10.75 12.60
C HIS A 84 2.79 10.94 13.16
N SER A 85 3.55 9.85 13.25
CA SER A 85 5.01 9.92 13.41
C SER A 85 5.68 10.16 12.06
N ARG A 86 6.93 10.61 12.07
CA ARG A 86 7.79 10.40 10.90
C ARG A 86 8.03 8.89 10.71
N PRO A 87 8.34 8.43 9.48
CA PRO A 87 8.83 7.07 9.27
C PRO A 87 10.12 6.84 10.06
N VAL A 88 10.28 5.62 10.54
CA VAL A 88 11.54 5.13 11.13
C VAL A 88 11.95 3.89 10.35
N SER A 89 13.20 3.84 9.91
CA SER A 89 13.75 2.67 9.21
C SER A 89 14.93 2.05 9.92
N TRP A 90 15.08 0.75 9.76
CA TRP A 90 16.22 -0.03 10.20
C TRP A 90 16.76 -0.81 9.02
N ARG A 91 18.08 -1.01 9.01
CA ARG A 91 18.75 -1.87 8.04
C ARG A 91 19.19 -3.15 8.69
N GLU A 92 19.40 -4.17 7.87
CA GLU A 92 19.88 -5.48 8.29
C GLU A 92 21.02 -5.91 7.38
N ASP A 93 22.08 -6.42 7.98
CA ASP A 93 23.14 -7.12 7.27
C ASP A 93 22.64 -8.51 6.85
N PRO A 94 22.49 -8.80 5.55
CA PRO A 94 22.05 -10.12 5.12
C PRO A 94 23.09 -11.21 5.32
N GLY A 95 24.35 -10.87 5.68
CA GLY A 95 25.46 -11.79 5.84
C GLY A 95 26.06 -12.28 4.52
N GLU A 96 25.69 -11.64 3.42
CA GLU A 96 26.16 -11.92 2.06
C GLU A 96 26.13 -10.63 1.24
N PRO A 97 26.96 -10.48 0.19
CA PRO A 97 26.95 -9.30 -0.65
C PRO A 97 25.60 -9.10 -1.35
N LEU A 98 25.17 -7.86 -1.44
CA LEU A 98 23.98 -7.49 -2.21
C LEU A 98 24.23 -7.69 -3.70
N SER A 99 23.27 -8.25 -4.43
CA SER A 99 23.37 -8.37 -5.87
C SER A 99 23.39 -6.97 -6.52
N PRO A 100 24.06 -6.83 -7.70
CA PRO A 100 24.02 -5.57 -8.45
C PRO A 100 22.61 -5.12 -8.80
N GLU A 101 21.68 -6.05 -8.95
CA GLU A 101 20.27 -5.77 -9.22
C GLU A 101 19.58 -5.13 -8.01
N ILE A 102 19.76 -5.72 -6.83
CA ILE A 102 19.23 -5.19 -5.57
C ILE A 102 19.83 -3.80 -5.28
N THR A 103 21.15 -3.67 -5.41
CA THR A 103 21.81 -2.35 -5.23
C THR A 103 21.25 -1.29 -6.19
N ARG A 104 21.02 -1.65 -7.46
CA ARG A 104 20.43 -0.71 -8.43
C ARG A 104 18.98 -0.37 -8.11
N LEU A 105 18.20 -1.34 -7.61
CA LEU A 105 16.78 -1.16 -7.28
C LEU A 105 16.62 -0.30 -6.02
N THR A 106 17.29 -0.67 -4.92
CA THR A 106 17.09 -0.05 -3.62
C THR A 106 18.05 1.13 -3.35
N GLY A 107 19.13 1.24 -4.13
CA GLY A 107 20.22 2.18 -3.87
C GLY A 107 21.08 1.82 -2.64
N LEU A 108 20.80 0.68 -1.96
CA LEU A 108 21.59 0.20 -0.83
C LEU A 108 22.84 -0.51 -1.34
N THR A 109 23.96 -0.29 -0.64
CA THR A 109 25.23 -0.97 -0.89
C THR A 109 25.59 -1.85 0.30
N ASP A 110 26.56 -2.77 0.13
CA ASP A 110 27.06 -3.58 1.23
C ASP A 110 27.51 -2.73 2.43
N LYS A 111 28.06 -1.53 2.19
CA LYS A 111 28.47 -0.62 3.25
C LYS A 111 27.31 -0.05 4.06
N ASP A 112 26.13 0.07 3.44
CA ASP A 112 24.95 0.61 4.09
C ASP A 112 24.31 -0.38 5.06
N VAL A 113 24.48 -1.68 4.82
CA VAL A 113 23.85 -2.77 5.59
C VAL A 113 24.83 -3.48 6.49
N ALA A 114 26.15 -3.42 6.22
CA ALA A 114 27.17 -4.15 6.98
C ALA A 114 27.08 -3.89 8.48
N GLY A 115 26.93 -4.94 9.27
CA GLY A 115 26.82 -4.91 10.72
C GLY A 115 25.57 -4.23 11.26
N GLN A 116 24.60 -3.89 10.40
CA GLN A 116 23.30 -3.32 10.81
C GLN A 116 22.35 -4.42 11.25
N HIS A 117 21.49 -4.08 12.22
CA HIS A 117 20.47 -5.00 12.73
C HIS A 117 19.15 -4.25 12.95
N ILE A 118 18.06 -4.85 12.50
CA ILE A 118 16.70 -4.37 12.78
C ILE A 118 16.41 -4.57 14.27
N ASP A 119 15.97 -3.51 14.95
CA ASP A 119 15.46 -3.61 16.32
C ASP A 119 14.07 -4.22 16.34
N ASP A 120 14.01 -5.56 16.35
CA ASP A 120 12.76 -6.32 16.39
C ASP A 120 11.86 -5.96 17.57
N ARG A 121 12.44 -5.51 18.69
CA ARG A 121 11.69 -5.08 19.86
C ARG A 121 10.98 -3.76 19.59
N ALA A 122 11.68 -2.81 18.98
CA ALA A 122 11.11 -1.52 18.61
C ALA A 122 10.01 -1.69 17.56
N VAL A 123 10.27 -2.47 16.50
CA VAL A 123 9.26 -2.77 15.46
C VAL A 123 8.00 -3.40 16.06
N ARG A 124 8.16 -4.45 16.89
CA ARG A 124 7.02 -5.08 17.57
C ARG A 124 6.27 -4.12 18.48
N ALA A 125 6.97 -3.26 19.22
CA ALA A 125 6.34 -2.29 20.11
C ALA A 125 5.47 -1.27 19.34
N ILE A 126 5.85 -0.92 18.12
CA ILE A 126 5.03 -0.08 17.22
C ILE A 126 3.84 -0.88 16.70
N LEU A 127 4.08 -2.03 16.07
CA LEU A 127 3.04 -2.82 15.43
C LEU A 127 1.97 -3.32 16.42
N SER A 128 2.35 -3.74 17.62
CA SER A 128 1.42 -4.25 18.64
C SER A 128 0.42 -3.21 19.17
N ARG A 129 0.64 -1.93 18.88
CA ARG A 129 -0.26 -0.83 19.26
C ARG A 129 -1.23 -0.45 18.15
N CYS A 130 -1.14 -1.11 16.99
CA CYS A 130 -1.92 -0.75 15.82
C CYS A 130 -3.10 -1.70 15.63
N ASP A 131 -4.22 -1.11 15.18
CA ASP A 131 -5.44 -1.83 14.82
C ASP A 131 -5.35 -2.41 13.40
N LEU A 132 -4.46 -1.88 12.57
CA LEU A 132 -4.29 -2.24 11.17
C LEU A 132 -2.87 -1.92 10.70
N VAL A 133 -2.29 -2.81 9.90
CA VAL A 133 -1.05 -2.57 9.16
C VAL A 133 -1.38 -2.36 7.69
N ILE A 134 -0.80 -1.36 7.07
CA ILE A 134 -1.00 -1.04 5.65
C ILE A 134 0.33 -1.10 4.91
N ALA A 135 0.32 -1.73 3.74
CA ALA A 135 1.43 -1.69 2.79
C ALA A 135 0.92 -1.42 1.37
N HIS A 136 1.83 -1.03 0.47
CA HIS A 136 1.45 -0.83 -0.93
C HIS A 136 1.26 -2.16 -1.68
N ASN A 137 2.01 -3.20 -1.33
CA ASN A 137 1.88 -4.56 -1.86
C ASN A 137 1.91 -5.57 -0.70
N ALA A 138 0.95 -5.46 0.21
CA ALA A 138 0.93 -6.20 1.48
C ALA A 138 1.19 -7.71 1.35
N ALA A 139 0.82 -8.35 0.23
CA ALA A 139 1.10 -9.75 -0.02
C ALA A 139 2.61 -10.06 -0.11
N PHE A 140 3.44 -9.07 -0.40
CA PHE A 140 4.89 -9.18 -0.35
C PHE A 140 5.40 -8.97 1.08
N ASP A 141 5.13 -7.81 1.65
CA ASP A 141 5.69 -7.37 2.94
C ASP A 141 5.34 -8.31 4.08
N ILE A 142 4.08 -8.74 4.15
CA ILE A 142 3.57 -9.57 5.24
C ILE A 142 4.32 -10.90 5.37
N ARG A 143 4.76 -11.51 4.27
CA ARG A 143 5.48 -12.78 4.30
C ARG A 143 6.86 -12.66 4.94
N PHE A 144 7.53 -11.55 4.68
CA PHE A 144 8.83 -11.25 5.27
C PHE A 144 8.70 -10.81 6.74
N VAL A 145 7.72 -9.96 7.03
CA VAL A 145 7.45 -9.49 8.40
C VAL A 145 6.98 -10.63 9.29
N ASP A 146 6.05 -11.48 8.86
CA ASP A 146 5.57 -12.63 9.61
C ASP A 146 6.68 -13.67 9.87
N LYS A 147 7.56 -13.91 8.89
CA LYS A 147 8.72 -14.80 9.07
C LYS A 147 9.68 -14.26 10.13
N ARG A 148 9.97 -12.95 10.10
CA ARG A 148 10.88 -12.32 11.05
C ARG A 148 10.28 -12.12 12.42
N LEU A 149 9.02 -11.71 12.48
CA LEU A 149 8.30 -11.35 13.70
C LEU A 149 7.04 -12.23 13.89
N PRO A 150 7.20 -13.52 14.22
CA PRO A 150 6.06 -14.46 14.31
C PRO A 150 4.95 -14.02 15.28
N GLN A 151 5.29 -13.14 16.24
CA GLN A 151 4.33 -12.61 17.21
C GLN A 151 3.34 -11.60 16.59
N THR A 152 3.61 -11.11 15.38
CA THR A 152 2.74 -10.16 14.65
C THR A 152 1.78 -10.84 13.68
N VAL A 153 1.81 -12.16 13.56
CA VAL A 153 0.98 -12.93 12.61
C VAL A 153 -0.54 -12.74 12.81
N CYS A 154 -0.97 -12.31 14.00
CA CYS A 154 -2.38 -12.03 14.29
C CYS A 154 -2.82 -10.62 13.86
N LEU A 155 -1.92 -9.74 13.44
CA LEU A 155 -2.28 -8.36 13.07
C LEU A 155 -3.07 -8.34 11.74
N PRO A 156 -4.13 -7.53 11.67
CA PRO A 156 -4.83 -7.31 10.42
C PRO A 156 -3.99 -6.46 9.45
N TRP A 157 -4.08 -6.78 8.16
CA TRP A 157 -3.39 -6.06 7.10
C TRP A 157 -4.37 -5.55 6.04
N ALA A 158 -4.05 -4.39 5.46
CA ALA A 158 -4.69 -3.84 4.28
C ALA A 158 -3.66 -3.52 3.20
N CYS A 159 -4.08 -3.58 1.96
CA CYS A 159 -3.21 -3.41 0.79
C CYS A 159 -3.71 -2.29 -0.11
N ASN A 160 -2.95 -1.20 -0.20
CA ASN A 160 -3.29 -0.11 -1.11
C ASN A 160 -3.35 -0.56 -2.58
N LEU A 161 -2.48 -1.49 -2.99
CA LEU A 161 -2.43 -2.00 -4.36
C LEU A 161 -3.64 -2.85 -4.74
N ALA A 162 -4.14 -3.67 -3.80
CA ALA A 162 -5.15 -4.69 -4.07
C ALA A 162 -6.57 -4.27 -3.68
N GLU A 163 -6.73 -3.41 -2.67
CA GLU A 163 -8.03 -3.07 -2.11
C GLU A 163 -8.62 -1.76 -2.66
N ILE A 164 -7.81 -0.92 -3.26
CA ILE A 164 -8.30 0.28 -3.94
C ILE A 164 -8.45 -0.04 -5.43
N ASP A 165 -9.64 0.20 -5.96
CA ASP A 165 -9.92 -0.03 -7.38
C ASP A 165 -9.36 1.10 -8.26
N TRP A 166 -8.02 1.15 -8.32
CA TRP A 166 -7.30 2.15 -9.11
C TRP A 166 -7.69 2.13 -10.58
N ALA A 167 -7.89 0.92 -11.14
CA ALA A 167 -8.27 0.76 -12.54
C ALA A 167 -9.69 1.28 -12.81
N GLY A 168 -10.67 0.91 -11.95
CA GLY A 168 -12.04 1.42 -12.04
C GLY A 168 -12.13 2.93 -11.86
N MET A 169 -11.21 3.51 -11.08
CA MET A 169 -11.08 4.97 -10.95
C MET A 169 -10.31 5.63 -12.12
N GLY A 170 -9.91 4.87 -13.16
CA GLY A 170 -9.28 5.38 -14.36
C GLY A 170 -7.76 5.60 -14.24
N TYR A 171 -7.09 5.01 -13.26
CA TYR A 171 -5.63 5.09 -13.17
C TYR A 171 -4.98 4.00 -14.06
N PRO A 172 -4.08 4.38 -14.99
CA PRO A 172 -3.50 3.43 -15.94
C PRO A 172 -2.43 2.53 -15.32
N CYS A 173 -1.89 2.93 -14.17
CA CYS A 173 -0.84 2.20 -13.46
C CYS A 173 -1.07 2.30 -11.95
N ARG A 174 -0.79 1.20 -11.25
CA ARG A 174 -0.98 1.09 -9.79
C ARG A 174 0.31 1.18 -8.98
N LYS A 175 1.46 1.44 -9.62
CA LYS A 175 2.71 1.67 -8.90
C LYS A 175 2.60 2.93 -8.05
N LEU A 176 3.12 2.91 -6.83
CA LEU A 176 3.03 4.02 -5.89
C LEU A 176 3.55 5.33 -6.46
N GLU A 177 4.72 5.28 -7.10
CA GLU A 177 5.32 6.41 -7.78
C GLU A 177 4.37 7.02 -8.82
N HIS A 178 3.76 6.18 -9.66
CA HIS A 178 2.83 6.64 -10.70
C HIS A 178 1.56 7.24 -10.11
N LEU A 179 1.00 6.62 -9.06
CA LEU A 179 -0.17 7.15 -8.36
C LEU A 179 0.10 8.54 -7.80
N LEU A 180 1.29 8.77 -7.22
CA LEU A 180 1.69 10.08 -6.72
C LEU A 180 1.88 11.10 -7.84
N LEU A 181 2.48 10.72 -8.97
CA LEU A 181 2.55 11.58 -10.15
C LEU A 181 1.16 12.02 -10.59
N GLU A 182 0.18 11.13 -10.58
CA GLU A 182 -1.21 11.45 -10.90
C GLU A 182 -1.87 12.37 -9.85
N HIS A 183 -1.40 12.34 -8.61
CA HIS A 183 -1.81 13.26 -7.54
C HIS A 183 -0.99 14.56 -7.50
N GLY A 184 -0.12 14.79 -8.49
CA GLY A 184 0.65 16.02 -8.62
C GLY A 184 1.91 16.07 -7.74
N ALA A 185 2.40 14.92 -7.27
CA ALA A 185 3.57 14.82 -6.42
C ALA A 185 4.62 13.87 -6.99
N PHE A 186 5.86 13.99 -6.51
CA PHE A 186 6.94 13.04 -6.80
C PHE A 186 7.86 12.86 -5.60
N PHE A 187 8.53 11.71 -5.55
CA PHE A 187 9.52 11.36 -4.56
C PHE A 187 10.59 10.44 -5.17
N GLU A 188 11.62 10.10 -4.42
CA GLU A 188 12.62 9.11 -4.81
C GLU A 188 12.20 7.75 -4.23
N ALA A 189 11.76 6.85 -5.11
CA ALA A 189 11.25 5.52 -4.76
C ALA A 189 12.39 4.54 -4.41
N HIS A 190 12.00 3.36 -3.89
CA HIS A 190 12.87 2.24 -3.56
C HIS A 190 13.80 2.50 -2.37
N ARG A 191 13.31 3.24 -1.40
CA ARG A 191 13.85 3.36 -0.05
C ARG A 191 12.67 3.23 0.90
N ALA A 192 12.67 2.20 1.73
CA ALA A 192 11.52 1.86 2.56
C ALA A 192 10.97 3.05 3.36
N GLU A 193 11.83 3.91 3.90
CA GLU A 193 11.40 5.15 4.58
C GLU A 193 10.66 6.11 3.63
N GLY A 194 11.18 6.27 2.41
CA GLY A 194 10.58 7.12 1.38
C GLY A 194 9.24 6.58 0.91
N ASP A 195 9.15 5.26 0.70
CA ASP A 195 7.95 4.59 0.21
C ASP A 195 6.82 4.60 1.27
N VAL A 196 7.15 4.41 2.55
CA VAL A 196 6.22 4.57 3.68
C VAL A 196 5.66 6.00 3.74
N TRP A 197 6.53 7.01 3.61
CA TRP A 197 6.09 8.41 3.59
C TRP A 197 5.24 8.73 2.36
N ALA A 198 5.63 8.24 1.22
CA ALA A 198 4.91 8.40 -0.04
C ALA A 198 3.51 7.76 0.02
N LEU A 199 3.41 6.55 0.57
CA LEU A 199 2.15 5.87 0.79
C LEU A 199 1.25 6.64 1.75
N PHE A 200 1.78 7.16 2.86
CA PHE A 200 1.05 8.03 3.77
C PHE A 200 0.47 9.25 3.05
N GLN A 201 1.29 9.96 2.26
CA GLN A 201 0.86 11.15 1.53
C GLN A 201 -0.25 10.83 0.51
N LEU A 202 -0.19 9.69 -0.13
CA LEU A 202 -1.26 9.22 -1.01
C LEU A 202 -2.54 8.92 -0.22
N LEU A 203 -2.44 8.14 0.87
CA LEU A 203 -3.58 7.63 1.61
C LEU A 203 -4.38 8.73 2.35
N GLN A 204 -3.74 9.80 2.80
CA GLN A 204 -4.45 10.94 3.40
C GLN A 204 -5.20 11.80 2.39
N SER A 205 -4.89 11.66 1.10
CA SER A 205 -5.56 12.44 0.07
C SER A 205 -7.00 11.93 -0.14
N LYS A 206 -7.85 12.85 -0.64
CA LYS A 206 -9.23 12.48 -1.00
C LYS A 206 -9.22 11.54 -2.20
N VAL A 207 -10.09 10.54 -2.16
CA VAL A 207 -10.31 9.64 -3.30
C VAL A 207 -10.70 10.44 -4.54
N ARG A 208 -10.00 10.23 -5.64
CA ARG A 208 -10.24 10.88 -6.92
C ARG A 208 -10.48 9.83 -7.98
N ALA A 209 -11.57 9.95 -8.72
CA ALA A 209 -11.70 9.25 -9.99
C ALA A 209 -11.24 10.17 -11.14
N ARG A 210 -10.74 9.57 -12.20
CA ARG A 210 -10.32 10.26 -13.42
C ARG A 210 -11.43 10.16 -14.48
N GLY A 211 -11.65 11.25 -15.21
CA GLY A 211 -12.68 11.29 -16.25
C GLY A 211 -14.10 11.19 -15.68
N ASP A 212 -14.98 10.56 -16.43
CA ASP A 212 -16.42 10.44 -16.11
C ASP A 212 -16.73 9.41 -14.99
N ASN A 213 -15.72 8.77 -14.43
CA ASN A 213 -15.84 7.74 -13.41
C ASN A 213 -15.94 8.30 -11.98
N ALA A 214 -16.29 9.57 -11.81
CA ALA A 214 -16.39 10.17 -10.49
C ALA A 214 -17.47 9.46 -9.66
N PRO A 215 -17.15 8.96 -8.44
CA PRO A 215 -18.13 8.33 -7.58
C PRO A 215 -19.22 9.34 -7.20
N SER A 216 -20.47 8.88 -7.18
CA SER A 216 -21.65 9.70 -6.88
C SER A 216 -21.75 10.20 -5.43
N ALA A 217 -20.95 9.66 -4.52
CA ALA A 217 -20.85 10.09 -3.13
C ALA A 217 -19.51 10.77 -2.87
N SER A 218 -19.46 11.74 -1.96
CA SER A 218 -18.22 12.42 -1.54
C SER A 218 -17.24 11.38 -1.01
N PRO A 219 -16.22 10.99 -1.74
CA PRO A 219 -15.33 9.94 -1.30
C PRO A 219 -14.44 10.53 -0.20
N GLY A 220 -14.41 9.89 0.97
CA GLY A 220 -13.46 10.21 2.01
C GLY A 220 -12.01 10.08 1.53
N THR A 221 -11.10 9.86 2.42
CA THR A 221 -9.69 9.58 2.12
C THR A 221 -9.49 8.13 1.64
N TYR A 222 -8.33 7.84 1.04
CA TYR A 222 -7.96 6.45 0.76
C TYR A 222 -7.76 5.65 2.06
N PHE A 223 -7.32 6.27 3.16
CA PHE A 223 -7.35 5.64 4.48
C PHE A 223 -8.75 5.15 4.84
N GLY A 224 -9.76 6.02 4.71
CA GLY A 224 -11.14 5.66 5.00
C GLY A 224 -11.65 4.49 4.16
N ALA A 225 -11.22 4.39 2.89
CA ALA A 225 -11.56 3.25 2.04
C ALA A 225 -10.93 1.95 2.58
N LEU A 226 -9.65 1.96 2.96
CA LEU A 226 -8.97 0.78 3.51
C LEU A 226 -9.53 0.36 4.87
N LEU A 227 -9.88 1.31 5.75
CA LEU A 227 -10.52 1.01 7.03
C LEU A 227 -11.87 0.32 6.82
N ARG A 228 -12.73 0.85 5.95
CA ARG A 228 -14.02 0.22 5.61
C ARG A 228 -13.85 -1.20 5.06
N ASN A 229 -12.88 -1.41 4.16
CA ASN A 229 -12.60 -2.74 3.60
C ASN A 229 -12.08 -3.70 4.66
N SER A 230 -11.27 -3.21 5.60
CA SER A 230 -10.78 -4.01 6.72
C SER A 230 -11.91 -4.44 7.65
N ASP A 231 -12.81 -3.51 7.99
CA ASP A 231 -13.93 -3.75 8.90
C ASP A 231 -15.02 -4.63 8.27
N ALA A 232 -15.27 -4.46 6.96
CA ALA A 232 -16.26 -5.27 6.24
C ALA A 232 -15.81 -6.72 6.01
N GLY A 233 -14.52 -7.01 6.11
CA GLY A 233 -13.95 -8.30 5.77
C GLY A 233 -13.94 -8.59 4.27
N CYS A 234 -13.44 -9.75 3.91
CA CYS A 234 -13.42 -10.20 2.52
C CYS A 234 -13.75 -11.69 2.39
N VAL A 235 -13.99 -12.11 1.17
CA VAL A 235 -14.27 -13.50 0.81
C VAL A 235 -13.18 -13.97 -0.14
N ARG A 236 -12.49 -15.06 0.18
CA ARG A 236 -11.65 -15.77 -0.78
C ARG A 236 -12.51 -16.65 -1.65
N ILE A 237 -12.52 -16.34 -2.91
CA ILE A 237 -13.23 -17.09 -3.94
C ILE A 237 -12.24 -18.03 -4.61
N ARG A 238 -12.63 -19.31 -4.76
CA ARG A 238 -11.87 -20.34 -5.47
C ARG A 238 -12.71 -20.91 -6.59
N ALA A 239 -12.27 -20.72 -7.82
CA ALA A 239 -12.94 -21.19 -9.01
C ALA A 239 -12.35 -22.55 -9.43
N HIS A 240 -13.07 -23.61 -9.09
CA HIS A 240 -12.74 -24.98 -9.46
C HIS A 240 -13.39 -25.34 -10.79
N GLY A 241 -12.74 -26.22 -11.57
CA GLY A 241 -13.33 -26.82 -12.75
C GLY A 241 -13.53 -25.86 -13.94
N LEU A 242 -12.87 -24.71 -13.95
CA LEU A 242 -12.90 -23.82 -15.10
C LEU A 242 -12.16 -24.45 -16.29
N PRO A 243 -12.75 -24.45 -17.51
CA PRO A 243 -12.07 -24.85 -18.73
C PRO A 243 -10.80 -24.02 -18.96
N PHE A 244 -9.79 -24.64 -19.57
CA PHE A 244 -8.53 -23.96 -19.88
C PHE A 244 -8.74 -22.73 -20.80
N ASP A 245 -9.70 -22.83 -21.71
CA ASP A 245 -10.00 -21.76 -22.67
C ASP A 245 -10.56 -20.50 -22.01
N ASP A 246 -11.12 -20.62 -20.79
CA ASP A 246 -11.67 -19.51 -20.02
C ASP A 246 -10.65 -18.81 -19.11
N LYS A 247 -9.36 -19.19 -19.22
CA LYS A 247 -8.26 -18.60 -18.43
C LYS A 247 -8.16 -17.08 -18.57
N ASP A 248 -8.46 -16.54 -19.76
CA ASP A 248 -8.35 -15.10 -20.00
C ASP A 248 -9.55 -14.35 -19.40
N TRP A 249 -10.73 -14.95 -19.37
CA TRP A 249 -11.89 -14.42 -18.68
C TRP A 249 -11.65 -14.30 -17.16
N VAL A 250 -11.13 -15.36 -16.53
CA VAL A 250 -10.86 -15.35 -15.09
C VAL A 250 -9.70 -14.43 -14.73
N LYS A 251 -8.65 -14.34 -15.57
CA LYS A 251 -7.55 -13.40 -15.39
C LYS A 251 -8.00 -11.94 -15.49
N ALA A 252 -8.85 -11.62 -16.48
CA ALA A 252 -9.39 -10.28 -16.65
C ALA A 252 -10.20 -9.82 -15.42
N ARG A 253 -10.76 -10.76 -14.65
CA ARG A 253 -11.45 -10.53 -13.39
C ARG A 253 -10.51 -10.46 -12.18
N GLY A 254 -9.19 -10.53 -12.38
CA GLY A 254 -8.18 -10.40 -11.34
C GLY A 254 -7.90 -11.67 -10.52
N TYR A 255 -8.27 -12.85 -11.04
CA TYR A 255 -7.91 -14.12 -10.40
C TYR A 255 -6.46 -14.48 -10.65
N THR A 256 -5.86 -15.11 -9.65
CA THR A 256 -4.50 -15.64 -9.66
C THR A 256 -4.55 -17.17 -9.66
N TRP A 257 -3.67 -17.81 -10.41
CA TRP A 257 -3.56 -19.26 -10.43
C TRP A 257 -2.66 -19.78 -9.30
N ASP A 258 -3.22 -20.61 -8.43
CA ASP A 258 -2.45 -21.40 -7.46
C ASP A 258 -2.07 -22.73 -8.10
N ALA A 259 -0.79 -22.87 -8.48
CA ALA A 259 -0.31 -24.05 -9.17
C ALA A 259 -0.28 -25.30 -8.27
N MET A 260 -0.06 -25.15 -6.97
CA MET A 260 -0.04 -26.25 -6.01
C MET A 260 -1.43 -26.80 -5.75
N LYS A 261 -2.40 -25.92 -5.57
CA LYS A 261 -3.81 -26.27 -5.33
C LYS A 261 -4.59 -26.47 -6.64
N ARG A 262 -3.99 -26.13 -7.78
CA ARG A 262 -4.58 -26.19 -9.13
C ARG A 262 -5.95 -25.51 -9.18
N VAL A 263 -6.02 -24.27 -8.69
CA VAL A 263 -7.26 -23.50 -8.59
C VAL A 263 -7.01 -22.03 -8.87
N TRP A 264 -7.92 -21.37 -9.57
CA TRP A 264 -7.97 -19.92 -9.66
C TRP A 264 -8.57 -19.36 -8.38
N TRP A 265 -7.97 -18.34 -7.81
CA TRP A 265 -8.48 -17.70 -6.60
C TRP A 265 -8.35 -16.18 -6.66
N ARG A 266 -9.23 -15.53 -5.91
CA ARG A 266 -9.23 -14.07 -5.71
C ARG A 266 -9.85 -13.75 -4.35
N ASP A 267 -9.32 -12.75 -3.66
CA ASP A 267 -9.98 -12.15 -2.50
C ASP A 267 -10.80 -10.94 -2.98
N VAL A 268 -12.07 -10.90 -2.60
CA VAL A 268 -13.00 -9.83 -2.93
C VAL A 268 -13.62 -9.24 -1.66
N PRO A 269 -13.96 -7.94 -1.63
CA PRO A 269 -14.76 -7.38 -0.56
C PRO A 269 -16.04 -8.19 -0.36
N MET A 270 -16.50 -8.33 0.88
CA MET A 270 -17.74 -9.06 1.20
C MET A 270 -18.94 -8.50 0.42
N ALA A 271 -18.99 -7.18 0.21
CA ALA A 271 -20.04 -6.52 -0.55
C ALA A 271 -20.10 -6.95 -2.02
N ASP A 272 -18.96 -7.30 -2.63
CA ASP A 272 -18.86 -7.63 -4.06
C ASP A 272 -19.10 -9.11 -4.34
N TYR A 273 -19.18 -9.96 -3.30
CA TYR A 273 -19.28 -11.40 -3.46
C TYR A 273 -20.53 -11.83 -4.24
N ALA A 274 -21.67 -11.19 -3.99
CA ALA A 274 -22.92 -11.50 -4.70
C ALA A 274 -22.82 -11.20 -6.20
N ALA A 275 -22.20 -10.09 -6.56
CA ALA A 275 -21.97 -9.71 -7.96
C ALA A 275 -21.01 -10.69 -8.65
N GLU A 276 -19.97 -11.15 -7.94
CA GLU A 276 -19.04 -12.13 -8.46
C GLU A 276 -19.70 -13.48 -8.74
N LYS A 277 -20.54 -13.99 -7.81
CA LYS A 277 -21.33 -15.21 -8.05
C LYS A 277 -22.23 -15.08 -9.29
N THR A 278 -22.86 -13.92 -9.45
CA THR A 278 -23.71 -13.65 -10.61
C THR A 278 -22.90 -13.70 -11.90
N ALA A 279 -21.71 -13.11 -11.93
CA ALA A 279 -20.84 -13.13 -13.09
C ALA A 279 -20.41 -14.55 -13.51
N PHE A 280 -20.12 -15.44 -12.54
CA PHE A 280 -19.84 -16.86 -12.86
C PHE A 280 -21.03 -17.56 -13.47
N ARG A 281 -22.22 -17.38 -12.89
CA ARG A 281 -23.46 -17.97 -13.41
C ARG A 281 -23.78 -17.47 -14.83
N ASP A 282 -23.67 -16.16 -15.08
CA ASP A 282 -23.98 -15.55 -16.36
C ASP A 282 -22.99 -15.99 -17.45
N ALA A 283 -21.75 -16.31 -17.07
CA ALA A 283 -20.75 -16.90 -17.95
C ALA A 283 -20.91 -18.42 -18.15
N GLY A 284 -21.89 -19.06 -17.50
CA GLY A 284 -22.10 -20.50 -17.58
C GLY A 284 -21.07 -21.33 -16.80
N HIS A 285 -20.33 -20.72 -15.89
CA HIS A 285 -19.34 -21.40 -15.06
C HIS A 285 -19.94 -21.96 -13.76
N PRO A 286 -19.31 -23.01 -13.17
CA PRO A 286 -19.68 -23.50 -11.86
C PRO A 286 -19.62 -22.41 -10.79
N GLU A 287 -20.53 -22.45 -9.82
CA GLU A 287 -20.49 -21.53 -8.69
C GLU A 287 -19.16 -21.73 -7.94
N PRO A 288 -18.37 -20.67 -7.73
CA PRO A 288 -17.08 -20.79 -7.09
C PRO A 288 -17.23 -21.04 -5.58
N ALA A 289 -16.32 -21.81 -5.01
CA ALA A 289 -16.24 -22.00 -3.58
C ALA A 289 -15.78 -20.71 -2.90
N ALA A 290 -16.37 -20.40 -1.73
CA ALA A 290 -16.07 -19.17 -1.01
C ALA A 290 -15.71 -19.45 0.45
N THR A 291 -14.77 -18.69 0.99
CA THR A 291 -14.35 -18.72 2.40
C THR A 291 -14.25 -17.29 2.91
N ALA A 292 -15.02 -16.96 3.94
CA ALA A 292 -14.89 -15.66 4.59
C ALA A 292 -13.51 -15.54 5.25
N LEU A 293 -12.87 -14.39 5.08
CA LEU A 293 -11.60 -14.04 5.69
C LEU A 293 -11.74 -12.76 6.50
N ASN A 294 -11.16 -12.75 7.68
CA ASN A 294 -10.95 -11.51 8.45
C ASN A 294 -9.66 -10.83 8.00
N ALA A 295 -9.48 -9.59 8.39
CA ALA A 295 -8.33 -8.79 7.98
C ALA A 295 -6.96 -9.38 8.41
N ASN A 296 -6.95 -10.19 9.48
CA ASN A 296 -5.75 -10.91 9.93
C ASN A 296 -5.46 -12.22 9.16
N GLN A 297 -6.32 -12.63 8.25
CA GLN A 297 -6.14 -13.83 7.40
C GLN A 297 -5.81 -13.48 5.94
N ARG A 298 -6.02 -12.21 5.57
CA ARG A 298 -5.71 -11.71 4.22
C ARG A 298 -4.20 -11.73 3.97
N TYR A 299 -3.83 -11.92 2.70
CA TYR A 299 -2.43 -11.90 2.22
C TYR A 299 -1.51 -13.00 2.78
N ARG A 300 -2.00 -13.88 3.65
CA ARG A 300 -1.28 -15.05 4.19
C ARG A 300 -1.67 -16.31 3.42
N HIS A 301 -0.93 -16.68 2.36
CA HIS A 301 -1.17 -17.85 1.51
C HIS A 301 0.12 -18.44 0.98
#